data_647dc65d953310c04203e0a33e2d5353
#
_entry.id   647dc65d953310c04203e0a33e2d5353
#
_cell.length_a   1.000
_cell.length_b   1.000
_cell.length_c   1.000
_cell.angle_alpha   90.00
_cell.angle_beta   90.00
_cell.angle_gamma   90.00
#
_symmetry.space_group_name_H-M   'P 1'
#
loop_
_entity.id
_entity.type
_entity.pdbx_description
1 polymer ?
#
loop_
_entity_poly.entity_id
_entity_poly.type
_entity_poly.pdbx_seq_one_letter_code
_entity_poly.pdbx_strand_id
1 'polypeptide(L)'
;MPIPAVVQDFIDQQADEAPDRYDDLRAVIFNGTLKRSPEPSQTDGLVAIPLGIFERLGVRVDEIRTVDHQIPPGVWPDMTEHGWDRDDFPAIYRELVEPADIILLAGPIWLGDQASMTRLIIERLYAYSGELNERGQWSYYGKVGAAITTGNEDGGKHVSAQLLYALQHIGLTIPPQSDAYWVGEAGPGPSYLDGDEGGQANAWTTRNATFLAWNVLHLARLLKDAGGLPAHGNAATEWDLTDPLHPNPEYRR
;
A
#
# COMPACT_ATOMS: atom_id res chain seq x y z
N MET A 1 -15.02 -9.12 -6.17
CA MET A 1 -15.31 -9.88 -7.41
C MET A 1 -14.75 -11.29 -7.25
N PRO A 2 -15.37 -12.33 -7.83
CA PRO A 2 -14.85 -13.68 -7.65
C PRO A 2 -13.48 -13.82 -8.33
N ILE A 3 -12.50 -14.29 -7.56
CA ILE A 3 -11.22 -14.78 -8.07
C ILE A 3 -11.50 -16.01 -8.94
N PRO A 4 -10.81 -16.23 -10.07
CA PRO A 4 -10.94 -17.46 -10.85
C PRO A 4 -10.76 -18.71 -9.96
N ALA A 5 -11.59 -19.73 -10.14
CA ALA A 5 -11.61 -20.91 -9.25
C ALA A 5 -10.24 -21.59 -9.10
N VAL A 6 -9.48 -21.71 -10.19
CA VAL A 6 -8.11 -22.28 -10.16
C VAL A 6 -7.14 -21.44 -9.31
N VAL A 7 -7.32 -20.13 -9.26
CA VAL A 7 -6.52 -19.24 -8.41
C VAL A 7 -6.97 -19.35 -6.96
N GLN A 8 -8.28 -19.50 -6.73
CA GLN A 8 -8.83 -19.69 -5.39
C GLN A 8 -8.34 -21.02 -4.78
N ASP A 9 -8.40 -22.12 -5.52
CA ASP A 9 -7.89 -23.42 -5.06
C ASP A 9 -6.40 -23.34 -4.69
N PHE A 10 -5.62 -22.62 -5.48
CA PHE A 10 -4.20 -22.39 -5.19
C PHE A 10 -3.99 -21.53 -3.92
N ILE A 11 -4.76 -20.45 -3.74
CA ILE A 11 -4.72 -19.61 -2.54
C ILE A 11 -5.05 -20.45 -1.30
N ASP A 12 -6.10 -21.26 -1.36
CA ASP A 12 -6.53 -22.10 -0.24
C ASP A 12 -5.47 -23.13 0.13
N GLN A 13 -4.85 -23.79 -0.85
CA GLN A 13 -3.75 -24.71 -0.60
C GLN A 13 -2.56 -24.00 0.07
N GLN A 14 -2.15 -22.87 -0.47
CA GLN A 14 -1.02 -22.10 0.09
C GLN A 14 -1.30 -21.64 1.52
N ALA A 15 -2.54 -21.26 1.82
CA ALA A 15 -2.92 -20.81 3.15
C ALA A 15 -2.95 -21.98 4.16
N ASP A 16 -3.42 -23.16 3.75
CA ASP A 16 -3.45 -24.37 4.60
C ASP A 16 -2.04 -24.88 4.94
N GLU A 17 -1.06 -24.61 4.09
CA GLU A 17 0.35 -24.97 4.26
C GLU A 17 1.20 -23.83 4.89
N ALA A 18 0.56 -22.74 5.34
CA ALA A 18 1.27 -21.57 5.85
C ALA A 18 2.21 -21.91 7.02
N PRO A 19 3.47 -21.46 6.99
CA PRO A 19 4.47 -21.86 7.97
C PRO A 19 4.34 -21.13 9.31
N ASP A 20 3.50 -20.10 9.40
CA ASP A 20 3.43 -19.18 10.54
C ASP A 20 2.01 -18.67 10.79
N ARG A 21 1.84 -17.91 11.87
CA ARG A 21 0.58 -17.22 12.20
C ARG A 21 0.61 -15.80 11.71
N TYR A 22 -0.52 -15.36 11.10
CA TYR A 22 -0.69 -14.02 10.56
C TYR A 22 -1.97 -13.33 11.08
N ASP A 23 -2.78 -14.02 11.87
CA ASP A 23 -4.10 -13.60 12.35
C ASP A 23 -4.08 -12.41 13.32
N ASP A 24 -2.91 -12.01 13.81
CA ASP A 24 -2.68 -10.81 14.61
C ASP A 24 -2.12 -9.63 13.78
N LEU A 25 -1.89 -9.83 12.47
CA LEU A 25 -1.48 -8.76 11.57
C LEU A 25 -2.69 -7.92 11.12
N ARG A 26 -2.40 -6.67 10.78
CA ARG A 26 -3.37 -5.73 10.20
C ARG A 26 -2.83 -5.15 8.92
N ALA A 27 -3.68 -5.09 7.90
CA ALA A 27 -3.36 -4.49 6.62
C ALA A 27 -4.36 -3.39 6.27
N VAL A 28 -3.88 -2.32 5.67
CA VAL A 28 -4.71 -1.33 5.00
C VAL A 28 -4.37 -1.30 3.52
N ILE A 29 -5.38 -1.35 2.67
CA ILE A 29 -5.26 -1.28 1.22
C ILE A 29 -5.94 0.00 0.75
N PHE A 30 -5.17 0.95 0.23
CA PHE A 30 -5.70 2.12 -0.42
C PHE A 30 -5.91 1.85 -1.91
N ASN A 31 -7.16 1.90 -2.35
CA ASN A 31 -7.54 1.71 -3.74
C ASN A 31 -7.83 3.06 -4.39
N GLY A 32 -6.93 3.51 -5.26
CA GLY A 32 -6.99 4.77 -5.99
C GLY A 32 -7.83 4.73 -7.27
N THR A 33 -8.71 3.75 -7.43
CA THR A 33 -9.67 3.75 -8.55
C THR A 33 -10.52 5.03 -8.54
N LEU A 34 -10.91 5.51 -9.74
CA LEU A 34 -11.84 6.65 -9.87
C LEU A 34 -13.31 6.23 -9.85
N LYS A 35 -13.60 4.93 -9.76
CA LYS A 35 -14.94 4.38 -9.68
C LYS A 35 -15.38 4.29 -8.22
N ARG A 36 -16.56 4.82 -7.92
CA ARG A 36 -17.15 4.75 -6.58
C ARG A 36 -17.69 3.34 -6.27
N SER A 37 -17.69 2.98 -5.00
CA SER A 37 -18.36 1.76 -4.55
C SER A 37 -19.87 1.80 -4.82
N PRO A 38 -20.49 0.70 -5.23
CA PRO A 38 -19.94 -0.66 -5.40
C PRO A 38 -19.49 -0.98 -6.85
N GLU A 39 -19.21 0.01 -7.69
CA GLU A 39 -18.85 -0.22 -9.08
C GLU A 39 -17.52 -1.00 -9.17
N PRO A 40 -17.48 -2.16 -9.88
CA PRO A 40 -16.26 -2.94 -10.02
C PRO A 40 -15.17 -2.19 -10.79
N SER A 41 -13.93 -2.25 -10.31
CA SER A 41 -12.78 -1.69 -11.00
C SER A 41 -11.76 -2.76 -11.39
N GLN A 42 -10.92 -2.45 -12.36
CA GLN A 42 -9.82 -3.33 -12.79
C GLN A 42 -8.83 -3.54 -11.63
N THR A 43 -8.60 -2.50 -10.83
CA THR A 43 -7.73 -2.54 -9.67
C THR A 43 -8.27 -3.48 -8.58
N ASP A 44 -9.60 -3.48 -8.31
CA ASP A 44 -10.20 -4.43 -7.36
C ASP A 44 -9.93 -5.88 -7.77
N GLY A 45 -9.97 -6.15 -9.08
CA GLY A 45 -9.72 -7.49 -9.60
C GLY A 45 -8.33 -8.01 -9.26
N LEU A 46 -7.30 -7.19 -9.36
CA LEU A 46 -5.93 -7.60 -9.03
C LEU A 46 -5.68 -7.59 -7.51
N VAL A 47 -6.25 -6.64 -6.79
CA VAL A 47 -6.22 -6.58 -5.31
C VAL A 47 -6.86 -7.80 -4.68
N ALA A 48 -7.86 -8.41 -5.33
CA ALA A 48 -8.55 -9.59 -4.82
C ALA A 48 -7.61 -10.78 -4.52
N ILE A 49 -6.45 -10.88 -5.18
CA ILE A 49 -5.48 -11.96 -4.93
C ILE A 49 -4.82 -11.80 -3.55
N PRO A 50 -4.09 -10.71 -3.24
CA PRO A 50 -3.52 -10.55 -1.91
C PRO A 50 -4.59 -10.43 -0.82
N LEU A 51 -5.73 -9.79 -1.09
CA LEU A 51 -6.85 -9.72 -0.16
C LEU A 51 -7.34 -11.11 0.22
N GLY A 52 -7.59 -12.01 -0.75
CA GLY A 52 -8.02 -13.37 -0.50
C GLY A 52 -7.02 -14.18 0.33
N ILE A 53 -5.70 -14.03 0.08
CA ILE A 53 -4.64 -14.64 0.88
C ILE A 53 -4.68 -14.11 2.32
N PHE A 54 -4.75 -12.81 2.51
CA PHE A 54 -4.77 -12.18 3.82
C PHE A 54 -5.99 -12.61 4.64
N GLU A 55 -7.18 -12.57 4.05
CA GLU A 55 -8.43 -12.98 4.69
C GLU A 55 -8.40 -14.47 5.09
N ARG A 56 -7.89 -15.33 4.19
CA ARG A 56 -7.78 -16.78 4.45
C ARG A 56 -6.85 -17.09 5.62
N LEU A 57 -5.83 -16.24 5.85
CA LEU A 57 -4.87 -16.35 6.96
C LEU A 57 -5.31 -15.59 8.22
N GLY A 58 -6.52 -15.03 8.23
CA GLY A 58 -7.08 -14.32 9.37
C GLY A 58 -6.50 -12.92 9.60
N VAL A 59 -5.75 -12.37 8.65
CA VAL A 59 -5.28 -10.98 8.71
C VAL A 59 -6.47 -10.03 8.67
N ARG A 60 -6.52 -9.07 9.58
CA ARG A 60 -7.52 -8.02 9.51
C ARG A 60 -7.17 -7.05 8.39
N VAL A 61 -8.03 -6.96 7.36
CA VAL A 61 -7.84 -6.06 6.23
C VAL A 61 -8.91 -4.99 6.19
N ASP A 62 -8.48 -3.74 6.08
CA ASP A 62 -9.34 -2.59 5.82
C ASP A 62 -9.03 -2.06 4.40
N GLU A 63 -9.95 -2.24 3.46
CA GLU A 63 -9.85 -1.69 2.10
C GLU A 63 -10.54 -0.33 2.03
N ILE A 64 -9.81 0.69 1.60
CA ILE A 64 -10.27 2.07 1.48
C ILE A 64 -10.24 2.49 0.02
N ARG A 65 -11.41 2.62 -0.58
CA ARG A 65 -11.54 3.23 -1.90
C ARG A 65 -11.50 4.74 -1.76
N THR A 66 -10.37 5.34 -2.14
CA THR A 66 -10.08 6.76 -1.89
C THR A 66 -11.19 7.70 -2.35
N VAL A 67 -11.81 7.43 -3.51
CA VAL A 67 -12.85 8.27 -4.11
C VAL A 67 -14.17 8.30 -3.32
N ASP A 68 -14.37 7.38 -2.40
CA ASP A 68 -15.58 7.31 -1.56
C ASP A 68 -15.53 8.25 -0.35
N HIS A 69 -14.34 8.79 -0.04
CA HIS A 69 -14.09 9.67 1.09
C HIS A 69 -13.82 11.11 0.67
N GLN A 70 -14.08 12.05 1.56
CA GLN A 70 -13.71 13.45 1.37
C GLN A 70 -12.29 13.66 1.92
N ILE A 71 -11.30 13.47 1.07
CA ILE A 71 -9.89 13.62 1.39
C ILE A 71 -9.34 14.79 0.56
N PRO A 72 -9.11 15.96 1.17
CA PRO A 72 -8.53 17.10 0.44
C PRO A 72 -7.07 16.84 0.08
N PRO A 73 -6.58 17.42 -1.04
CA PRO A 73 -5.16 17.44 -1.34
C PRO A 73 -4.41 18.28 -0.31
N GLY A 74 -3.21 17.83 0.06
CA GLY A 74 -2.36 18.54 1.00
C GLY A 74 -1.42 17.63 1.76
N VAL A 75 -0.49 18.24 2.47
CA VAL A 75 0.61 17.58 3.21
C VAL A 75 0.59 17.89 4.72
N TRP A 76 -0.56 18.36 5.22
CA TRP A 76 -0.79 18.59 6.64
C TRP A 76 -1.70 17.50 7.21
N PRO A 77 -1.55 17.12 8.48
CA PRO A 77 -2.37 16.08 9.10
C PRO A 77 -3.87 16.34 8.99
N ASP A 78 -4.32 17.56 9.28
CA ASP A 78 -5.73 17.98 9.17
C ASP A 78 -5.84 19.19 8.21
N MET A 79 -6.42 18.95 7.05
CA MET A 79 -6.61 19.98 6.03
C MET A 79 -7.76 20.95 6.35
N THR A 80 -8.60 20.68 7.36
CA THR A 80 -9.61 21.64 7.79
C THR A 80 -8.97 22.88 8.42
N GLU A 81 -7.79 22.75 9.01
CA GLU A 81 -6.98 23.86 9.50
C GLU A 81 -6.39 24.74 8.38
N HIS A 82 -6.50 24.25 7.13
CA HIS A 82 -5.97 24.89 5.92
C HIS A 82 -7.04 25.27 4.91
N GLY A 83 -8.26 25.53 5.39
CA GLY A 83 -9.34 26.10 4.60
C GLY A 83 -10.27 25.11 3.89
N TRP A 84 -10.20 23.83 4.23
CA TRP A 84 -11.14 22.83 3.75
C TRP A 84 -12.27 22.61 4.77
N ASP A 85 -13.49 22.42 4.31
CA ASP A 85 -14.66 22.23 5.18
C ASP A 85 -14.70 20.86 5.87
N ARG A 86 -14.07 19.86 5.25
CA ARG A 86 -14.05 18.47 5.74
C ARG A 86 -12.78 17.75 5.27
N ASP A 87 -12.24 16.92 6.16
CA ASP A 87 -11.15 15.99 5.88
C ASP A 87 -11.40 14.67 6.61
N ASP A 88 -11.61 13.57 5.86
CA ASP A 88 -11.84 12.25 6.45
C ASP A 88 -10.50 11.53 6.77
N PHE A 89 -9.37 12.03 6.26
CA PHE A 89 -8.10 11.34 6.38
C PHE A 89 -7.54 11.23 7.81
N PRO A 90 -7.69 12.24 8.70
CA PRO A 90 -7.26 12.11 10.10
C PRO A 90 -7.86 10.90 10.81
N ALA A 91 -9.16 10.65 10.63
CA ALA A 91 -9.82 9.48 11.20
C ALA A 91 -9.30 8.18 10.57
N ILE A 92 -9.21 8.12 9.23
CA ILE A 92 -8.64 6.98 8.50
C ILE A 92 -7.23 6.67 9.00
N TYR A 93 -6.40 7.69 9.18
CA TYR A 93 -5.04 7.50 9.65
C TYR A 93 -5.00 6.88 11.05
N ARG A 94 -5.68 7.49 12.03
CA ARG A 94 -5.65 7.04 13.43
C ARG A 94 -6.29 5.67 13.63
N GLU A 95 -7.37 5.38 12.94
CA GLU A 95 -8.12 4.14 13.13
C GLU A 95 -7.57 2.96 12.34
N LEU A 96 -7.02 3.21 11.14
CA LEU A 96 -6.66 2.16 10.20
C LEU A 96 -5.16 2.11 9.88
N VAL A 97 -4.52 3.26 9.60
CA VAL A 97 -3.12 3.31 9.14
C VAL A 97 -2.14 3.17 10.31
N GLU A 98 -2.37 3.90 11.38
CA GLU A 98 -1.49 3.90 12.56
C GLU A 98 -1.34 2.50 13.18
N PRO A 99 -2.41 1.70 13.38
CA PRO A 99 -2.30 0.35 13.92
C PRO A 99 -1.94 -0.72 12.87
N ALA A 100 -1.82 -0.38 11.58
CA ALA A 100 -1.53 -1.35 10.53
C ALA A 100 -0.05 -1.79 10.55
N ASP A 101 0.19 -3.06 10.27
CA ASP A 101 1.51 -3.65 10.03
C ASP A 101 1.88 -3.55 8.54
N ILE A 102 0.87 -3.48 7.65
CA ILE A 102 1.00 -3.54 6.20
C ILE A 102 0.20 -2.41 5.56
N ILE A 103 0.81 -1.70 4.61
CA ILE A 103 0.15 -0.68 3.79
C ILE A 103 0.36 -1.00 2.31
N LEU A 104 -0.73 -1.29 1.59
CA LEU A 104 -0.72 -1.46 0.15
C LEU A 104 -1.29 -0.22 -0.54
N LEU A 105 -0.58 0.27 -1.55
CA LEU A 105 -1.11 1.27 -2.48
C LEU A 105 -1.52 0.58 -3.77
N ALA A 106 -2.80 0.65 -4.09
CA ALA A 106 -3.36 0.10 -5.32
C ALA A 106 -4.00 1.19 -6.17
N GLY A 107 -3.84 1.14 -7.48
CA GLY A 107 -4.47 2.13 -8.35
C GLY A 107 -4.28 1.90 -9.83
N PRO A 108 -5.11 2.55 -10.67
CA PRO A 108 -4.95 2.51 -12.10
C PRO A 108 -3.78 3.39 -12.57
N ILE A 109 -3.25 3.04 -13.74
CA ILE A 109 -2.26 3.81 -14.47
C ILE A 109 -3.02 4.76 -15.41
N TRP A 110 -2.68 6.04 -15.35
CA TRP A 110 -3.18 7.06 -16.28
C TRP A 110 -2.03 7.85 -16.88
N LEU A 111 -1.97 7.90 -18.22
CA LEU A 111 -0.92 8.62 -18.95
C LEU A 111 0.51 8.18 -18.54
N GLY A 112 0.69 6.88 -18.30
CA GLY A 112 1.96 6.31 -17.87
C GLY A 112 2.33 6.56 -16.39
N ASP A 113 1.47 7.24 -15.62
CA ASP A 113 1.69 7.58 -14.21
C ASP A 113 0.54 7.09 -13.33
N GLN A 114 0.68 7.23 -12.01
CA GLN A 114 -0.34 6.87 -11.04
C GLN A 114 -1.58 7.76 -11.15
N ALA A 115 -2.76 7.20 -10.88
CA ALA A 115 -3.99 7.98 -10.80
C ALA A 115 -3.91 9.04 -9.70
N SER A 116 -4.62 10.16 -9.88
CA SER A 116 -4.68 11.27 -8.92
C SER A 116 -5.08 10.83 -7.50
N MET A 117 -6.01 9.87 -7.39
CA MET A 117 -6.45 9.36 -6.08
C MET A 117 -5.34 8.56 -5.38
N THR A 118 -4.48 7.85 -6.11
CA THR A 118 -3.33 7.17 -5.54
C THR A 118 -2.27 8.18 -5.10
N ARG A 119 -2.02 9.21 -5.90
CA ARG A 119 -1.10 10.30 -5.57
C ARG A 119 -1.57 11.06 -4.33
N LEU A 120 -2.85 11.35 -4.23
CA LEU A 120 -3.45 11.99 -3.08
C LEU A 120 -3.12 11.24 -1.78
N ILE A 121 -3.27 9.91 -1.76
CA ILE A 121 -2.96 9.12 -0.57
C ILE A 121 -1.48 9.19 -0.19
N ILE A 122 -0.56 9.19 -1.15
CA ILE A 122 0.87 9.38 -0.87
C ILE A 122 1.12 10.69 -0.13
N GLU A 123 0.54 11.78 -0.59
CA GLU A 123 0.70 13.10 0.03
C GLU A 123 0.07 13.15 1.43
N ARG A 124 -1.06 12.49 1.61
CA ARG A 124 -1.71 12.37 2.92
C ARG A 124 -0.95 11.48 3.89
N LEU A 125 -0.34 10.38 3.44
CA LEU A 125 0.56 9.57 4.26
C LEU A 125 1.83 10.36 4.64
N TYR A 126 2.38 11.12 3.70
CA TYR A 126 3.53 11.99 3.97
C TYR A 126 3.24 13.01 5.07
N ALA A 127 2.01 13.52 5.18
CA ALA A 127 1.61 14.46 6.23
C ALA A 127 1.88 13.95 7.66
N TYR A 128 1.90 12.65 7.87
CA TYR A 128 2.14 11.99 9.16
C TYR A 128 3.57 11.41 9.28
N SER A 129 4.39 11.52 8.25
CA SER A 129 5.74 10.91 8.25
C SER A 129 6.70 11.52 9.26
N GLY A 130 6.41 12.72 9.77
CA GLY A 130 7.17 13.38 10.82
C GLY A 130 6.79 12.98 12.24
N GLU A 131 5.73 12.19 12.44
CA GLU A 131 5.36 11.69 13.76
C GLU A 131 6.33 10.60 14.24
N LEU A 132 6.47 10.47 15.55
CA LEU A 132 7.40 9.51 16.15
C LEU A 132 6.63 8.41 16.87
N ASN A 133 7.18 7.20 16.80
CA ASN A 133 6.76 6.06 17.62
C ASN A 133 7.35 6.16 19.05
N GLU A 134 6.97 5.23 19.92
CA GLU A 134 7.42 5.18 21.32
C GLU A 134 8.95 5.04 21.48
N ARG A 135 9.66 4.64 20.42
CA ARG A 135 11.12 4.49 20.38
C ARG A 135 11.83 5.72 19.85
N GLY A 136 11.11 6.80 19.57
CA GLY A 136 11.68 8.01 18.96
C GLY A 136 12.05 7.89 17.49
N GLN A 137 11.61 6.82 16.81
CA GLN A 137 11.74 6.61 15.37
C GLN A 137 10.49 7.15 14.64
N TRP A 138 10.59 7.34 13.32
CA TRP A 138 9.45 7.74 12.51
C TRP A 138 8.30 6.71 12.59
N SER A 139 7.06 7.18 12.61
CA SER A 139 5.86 6.37 12.89
C SER A 139 5.64 5.19 11.93
N TYR A 140 6.18 5.26 10.71
CA TYR A 140 6.08 4.17 9.74
C TYR A 140 7.15 3.09 9.88
N TYR A 141 8.17 3.29 10.74
CA TYR A 141 9.19 2.26 10.96
C TYR A 141 8.57 1.00 11.56
N GLY A 142 8.95 -0.15 10.99
CA GLY A 142 8.37 -1.44 11.36
C GLY A 142 7.14 -1.85 10.56
N LYS A 143 6.60 -0.96 9.71
CA LYS A 143 5.52 -1.30 8.76
C LYS A 143 6.08 -1.73 7.42
N VAL A 144 5.29 -2.53 6.68
CA VAL A 144 5.64 -3.08 5.37
C VAL A 144 4.80 -2.44 4.27
N GLY A 145 5.44 -2.10 3.15
CA GLY A 145 4.78 -1.45 2.02
C GLY A 145 4.82 -2.27 0.74
N ALA A 146 3.76 -2.19 -0.08
CA ALA A 146 3.69 -2.79 -1.40
C ALA A 146 2.79 -2.00 -2.35
N ALA A 147 2.87 -2.30 -3.65
CA ALA A 147 2.15 -1.59 -4.71
C ALA A 147 1.46 -2.54 -5.69
N ILE A 148 0.24 -2.17 -6.10
CA ILE A 148 -0.56 -2.91 -7.09
C ILE A 148 -1.07 -1.93 -8.14
N THR A 149 -0.81 -2.20 -9.42
CA THR A 149 -1.24 -1.28 -10.48
C THR A 149 -1.87 -2.01 -11.66
N THR A 150 -2.86 -1.37 -12.28
CA THR A 150 -3.54 -1.89 -13.46
C THR A 150 -3.63 -0.82 -14.54
N GLY A 151 -3.37 -1.21 -15.76
CA GLY A 151 -3.48 -0.38 -16.95
C GLY A 151 -3.69 -1.23 -18.20
N ASN A 152 -3.75 -0.61 -19.37
CA ASN A 152 -3.94 -1.31 -20.64
C ASN A 152 -3.08 -0.78 -21.78
N GLU A 153 -2.06 0.02 -21.48
CA GLU A 153 -1.12 0.57 -22.47
C GLU A 153 0.33 0.47 -22.00
N ASP A 154 0.71 1.19 -20.94
CA ASP A 154 2.08 1.27 -20.44
C ASP A 154 2.15 1.67 -18.95
N GLY A 155 3.34 2.00 -18.46
CA GLY A 155 3.57 2.65 -17.17
C GLY A 155 3.66 1.71 -15.96
N GLY A 156 3.45 0.40 -16.10
CA GLY A 156 3.40 -0.53 -14.98
C GLY A 156 4.61 -0.45 -14.05
N LYS A 157 5.82 -0.58 -14.58
CA LYS A 157 7.05 -0.49 -13.79
C LYS A 157 7.35 0.92 -13.28
N HIS A 158 7.03 1.94 -14.07
CA HIS A 158 7.23 3.32 -13.66
C HIS A 158 6.37 3.64 -12.43
N VAL A 159 5.09 3.34 -12.50
CA VAL A 159 4.16 3.58 -11.38
C VAL A 159 4.53 2.76 -10.16
N SER A 160 4.83 1.45 -10.32
CA SER A 160 5.31 0.61 -9.22
C SER A 160 6.53 1.22 -8.52
N ALA A 161 7.54 1.66 -9.29
CA ALA A 161 8.74 2.27 -8.73
C ALA A 161 8.44 3.55 -7.95
N GLN A 162 7.54 4.41 -8.45
CA GLN A 162 7.13 5.63 -7.76
C GLN A 162 6.41 5.34 -6.45
N LEU A 163 5.48 4.38 -6.44
CA LEU A 163 4.74 4.00 -5.24
C LEU A 163 5.65 3.38 -4.18
N LEU A 164 6.51 2.44 -4.59
CA LEU A 164 7.44 1.78 -3.67
C LEU A 164 8.46 2.77 -3.10
N TYR A 165 8.98 3.67 -3.93
CA TYR A 165 9.88 4.73 -3.46
C TYR A 165 9.19 5.66 -2.46
N ALA A 166 7.95 6.07 -2.72
CA ALA A 166 7.20 6.94 -1.81
C ALA A 166 7.00 6.25 -0.45
N LEU A 167 6.58 4.99 -0.43
CA LEU A 167 6.42 4.21 0.81
C LEU A 167 7.73 4.05 1.57
N GLN A 168 8.81 3.70 0.85
CA GLN A 168 10.13 3.55 1.46
C GLN A 168 10.65 4.87 2.04
N HIS A 169 10.43 5.98 1.30
CA HIS A 169 10.91 7.30 1.72
C HIS A 169 10.26 7.78 3.02
N ILE A 170 8.98 7.46 3.24
CA ILE A 170 8.30 7.82 4.49
C ILE A 170 8.55 6.84 5.65
N GLY A 171 9.31 5.76 5.42
CA GLY A 171 9.80 4.88 6.48
C GLY A 171 9.30 3.44 6.46
N LEU A 172 8.49 3.02 5.46
CA LEU A 172 8.08 1.63 5.35
C LEU A 172 9.22 0.75 4.84
N THR A 173 9.23 -0.49 5.27
CA THR A 173 10.13 -1.52 4.74
C THR A 173 9.51 -2.18 3.51
N ILE A 174 10.28 -2.27 2.42
CA ILE A 174 9.83 -2.81 1.14
C ILE A 174 10.41 -4.22 0.96
N PRO A 175 9.58 -5.28 0.91
CA PRO A 175 10.06 -6.64 0.69
C PRO A 175 10.48 -6.91 -0.76
N PRO A 176 11.14 -8.04 -1.05
CA PRO A 176 11.36 -8.48 -2.42
C PRO A 176 10.05 -8.65 -3.17
N GLN A 177 10.02 -8.33 -4.48
CA GLN A 177 8.87 -8.50 -5.36
C GLN A 177 7.56 -7.93 -4.77
N SER A 178 7.66 -6.73 -4.20
CA SER A 178 6.57 -6.02 -3.53
C SER A 178 5.69 -5.21 -4.48
N ASP A 179 5.81 -5.45 -5.78
CA ASP A 179 4.91 -4.90 -6.79
C ASP A 179 4.25 -5.99 -7.62
N ALA A 180 2.95 -5.78 -7.90
CA ALA A 180 2.23 -6.56 -8.89
C ALA A 180 1.49 -5.61 -9.84
N TYR A 181 1.56 -5.91 -11.12
CA TYR A 181 0.86 -5.08 -12.11
C TYR A 181 0.31 -5.91 -13.27
N TRP A 182 -0.73 -5.37 -13.88
CA TRP A 182 -1.22 -5.76 -15.18
C TRP A 182 -1.20 -4.55 -16.11
N VAL A 183 -0.57 -4.73 -17.25
CA VAL A 183 -0.66 -3.78 -18.36
C VAL A 183 -0.98 -4.59 -19.59
N GLY A 184 -2.09 -4.29 -20.25
CA GLY A 184 -2.46 -4.89 -21.53
C GLY A 184 -1.52 -4.49 -22.65
N GLU A 185 -1.74 -5.02 -23.85
CA GLU A 185 -0.97 -4.61 -25.02
C GLU A 185 -1.15 -3.13 -25.32
N ALA A 186 -0.08 -2.52 -25.80
CA ALA A 186 -0.14 -1.14 -26.27
C ALA A 186 -1.16 -0.98 -27.40
N GLY A 187 -1.94 0.10 -27.34
CA GLY A 187 -2.79 0.52 -28.40
C GLY A 187 -4.27 0.20 -28.42
N PRO A 188 -5.03 0.33 -27.39
CA PRO A 188 -5.05 -0.24 -26.04
C PRO A 188 -5.39 -1.74 -26.06
N GLY A 189 -4.65 -2.51 -25.26
CA GLY A 189 -4.91 -3.93 -25.06
C GLY A 189 -6.03 -4.19 -24.04
N PRO A 190 -6.27 -5.49 -23.69
CA PRO A 190 -7.31 -5.86 -22.75
C PRO A 190 -6.99 -5.35 -21.34
N SER A 191 -8.03 -4.95 -20.60
CA SER A 191 -7.94 -4.61 -19.20
C SER A 191 -7.89 -5.86 -18.32
N TYR A 192 -7.60 -5.71 -17.03
CA TYR A 192 -7.38 -6.86 -16.13
C TYR A 192 -8.58 -7.84 -16.07
N LEU A 193 -9.80 -7.30 -16.09
CA LEU A 193 -11.06 -8.08 -15.97
C LEU A 193 -11.71 -8.45 -17.32
N ASP A 194 -11.03 -8.24 -18.43
CA ASP A 194 -11.61 -8.44 -19.76
C ASP A 194 -11.58 -9.91 -20.22
N GLY A 195 -12.26 -10.77 -19.48
CA GLY A 195 -12.46 -12.17 -19.86
C GLY A 195 -11.17 -12.98 -20.03
N ASP A 196 -11.15 -13.87 -21.03
CA ASP A 196 -10.04 -14.78 -21.28
C ASP A 196 -8.76 -14.09 -21.80
N GLU A 197 -8.89 -12.87 -22.30
CA GLU A 197 -7.75 -12.06 -22.80
C GLU A 197 -7.20 -11.12 -21.72
N GLY A 198 -7.92 -10.94 -20.61
CA GLY A 198 -7.56 -10.06 -19.52
C GLY A 198 -6.46 -10.59 -18.59
N GLY A 199 -6.08 -9.76 -17.65
CA GLY A 199 -5.00 -10.06 -16.71
C GLY A 199 -5.28 -11.23 -15.77
N GLN A 200 -6.55 -11.58 -15.53
CA GLN A 200 -6.93 -12.73 -14.70
C GLN A 200 -6.47 -14.07 -15.31
N ALA A 201 -6.41 -14.17 -16.64
CA ALA A 201 -5.88 -15.35 -17.34
C ALA A 201 -4.34 -15.41 -17.36
N ASN A 202 -3.66 -14.34 -16.95
CA ASN A 202 -2.21 -14.24 -17.01
C ASN A 202 -1.53 -14.84 -15.78
N ALA A 203 -0.95 -16.03 -15.95
CA ALA A 203 -0.28 -16.76 -14.87
C ALA A 203 0.91 -16.00 -14.26
N TRP A 204 1.61 -15.16 -15.03
CA TRP A 204 2.73 -14.36 -14.54
C TRP A 204 2.24 -13.26 -13.57
N THR A 205 1.17 -12.55 -13.93
CA THR A 205 0.56 -11.52 -13.07
C THR A 205 0.02 -12.14 -11.78
N THR A 206 -0.72 -13.26 -11.88
CA THR A 206 -1.23 -13.99 -10.72
C THR A 206 -0.12 -14.45 -9.79
N ARG A 207 0.95 -15.05 -10.34
CA ARG A 207 2.11 -15.45 -9.55
C ARG A 207 2.76 -14.26 -8.83
N ASN A 208 2.94 -13.13 -9.52
CA ASN A 208 3.57 -11.95 -8.91
C ASN A 208 2.71 -11.35 -7.80
N ALA A 209 1.39 -11.29 -7.97
CA ALA A 209 0.47 -10.85 -6.92
C ALA A 209 0.50 -11.79 -5.70
N THR A 210 0.64 -13.11 -5.94
CA THR A 210 0.81 -14.10 -4.88
C THR A 210 2.14 -13.93 -4.15
N PHE A 211 3.24 -13.74 -4.87
CA PHE A 211 4.56 -13.51 -4.27
C PHE A 211 4.59 -12.20 -3.47
N LEU A 212 3.99 -11.15 -4.00
CA LEU A 212 3.80 -9.90 -3.25
C LEU A 212 3.11 -10.17 -1.91
N ALA A 213 1.98 -10.86 -1.92
CA ALA A 213 1.19 -11.14 -0.71
C ALA A 213 2.03 -11.89 0.33
N TRP A 214 2.70 -12.98 -0.05
CA TRP A 214 3.50 -13.77 0.87
C TRP A 214 4.74 -13.04 1.38
N ASN A 215 5.47 -12.33 0.52
CA ASN A 215 6.64 -11.57 0.93
C ASN A 215 6.28 -10.44 1.91
N VAL A 216 5.13 -9.80 1.70
CA VAL A 216 4.61 -8.77 2.62
C VAL A 216 4.26 -9.39 3.97
N LEU A 217 3.54 -10.53 3.99
CA LEU A 217 3.18 -11.24 5.22
C LEU A 217 4.40 -11.71 6.01
N HIS A 218 5.34 -12.37 5.34
CA HIS A 218 6.55 -12.86 5.99
C HIS A 218 7.37 -11.73 6.60
N LEU A 219 7.55 -10.62 5.86
CA LEU A 219 8.32 -9.50 6.40
C LEU A 219 7.58 -8.80 7.53
N ALA A 220 6.26 -8.62 7.43
CA ALA A 220 5.46 -8.04 8.51
C ALA A 220 5.52 -8.92 9.77
N ARG A 221 5.45 -10.25 9.62
CA ARG A 221 5.61 -11.18 10.74
C ARG A 221 6.99 -11.05 11.40
N LEU A 222 8.05 -11.08 10.60
CA LEU A 222 9.43 -10.92 11.10
C LEU A 222 9.63 -9.61 11.86
N LEU A 223 9.13 -8.49 11.33
CA LEU A 223 9.23 -7.19 11.97
C LEU A 223 8.40 -7.14 13.26
N LYS A 224 7.19 -7.67 13.25
CA LYS A 224 6.33 -7.70 14.44
C LYS A 224 6.93 -8.53 15.56
N ASP A 225 7.47 -9.72 15.26
CA ASP A 225 8.14 -10.60 16.24
C ASP A 225 9.42 -9.97 16.82
N ALA A 226 10.16 -9.24 15.97
CA ALA A 226 11.32 -8.47 16.42
C ALA A 226 10.96 -7.20 17.20
N GLY A 227 9.67 -6.85 17.26
CA GLY A 227 9.19 -5.61 17.85
C GLY A 227 9.58 -4.38 17.02
N GLY A 228 9.68 -4.49 15.70
CA GLY A 228 10.07 -3.43 14.76
C GLY A 228 11.57 -3.36 14.50
N LEU A 229 12.03 -2.29 13.88
CA LEU A 229 13.45 -2.05 13.64
C LEU A 229 14.16 -1.63 14.94
N PRO A 230 15.39 -2.10 15.22
CA PRO A 230 16.17 -1.63 16.37
C PRO A 230 16.33 -0.10 16.36
N ALA A 231 16.07 0.52 17.51
CA ALA A 231 16.16 1.96 17.69
C ALA A 231 17.57 2.39 18.14
N HIS A 232 18.56 2.19 17.29
CA HIS A 232 19.94 2.64 17.56
C HIS A 232 20.53 3.29 16.32
N GLY A 233 20.87 4.56 16.42
CA GLY A 233 21.41 5.37 15.33
C GLY A 233 20.36 5.81 14.28
N ASN A 234 19.08 5.51 14.50
CA ASN A 234 17.95 5.84 13.64
C ASN A 234 16.71 6.35 14.42
N ALA A 235 16.89 6.73 15.66
CA ALA A 235 15.86 7.40 16.45
C ALA A 235 16.03 8.92 16.30
N ALA A 236 15.00 9.62 15.82
CA ALA A 236 15.06 11.06 15.62
C ALA A 236 15.32 11.84 16.94
N THR A 237 14.89 11.29 18.07
CA THR A 237 15.12 11.86 19.39
C THR A 237 16.57 11.79 19.86
N GLU A 238 17.42 10.97 19.23
CA GLU A 238 18.87 10.89 19.54
C GLU A 238 19.68 11.98 18.82
N TRP A 239 19.06 12.71 17.91
CA TRP A 239 19.73 13.75 17.13
C TRP A 239 19.38 15.14 17.66
N ASP A 240 20.43 15.90 18.02
CA ASP A 240 20.28 17.31 18.34
C ASP A 240 20.10 18.10 17.04
N LEU A 241 18.90 18.66 16.84
CA LEU A 241 18.59 19.48 15.67
C LEU A 241 19.40 20.78 15.59
N THR A 242 20.10 21.13 16.67
CA THR A 242 21.07 22.25 16.69
C THR A 242 22.47 21.79 16.32
N ASP A 243 22.73 20.50 16.18
CA ASP A 243 24.01 19.94 15.76
C ASP A 243 24.34 20.43 14.33
N PRO A 244 25.46 21.15 14.13
CA PRO A 244 25.85 21.61 12.82
C PRO A 244 26.18 20.48 11.82
N LEU A 245 26.41 19.24 12.29
CA LEU A 245 26.65 18.07 11.44
C LEU A 245 25.36 17.55 10.79
N HIS A 246 24.18 17.91 11.32
CA HIS A 246 22.88 17.55 10.79
C HIS A 246 21.94 18.75 10.61
N PRO A 247 22.36 19.78 9.83
CA PRO A 247 21.51 20.94 9.59
C PRO A 247 20.40 20.56 8.61
N ASN A 248 19.30 19.94 9.06
CA ASN A 248 18.11 19.82 8.22
C ASN A 248 17.38 21.17 8.20
N PRO A 249 17.37 21.90 7.07
CA PRO A 249 16.72 23.20 6.98
C PRO A 249 15.21 23.16 7.18
N GLU A 250 14.57 22.00 6.98
CA GLU A 250 13.13 21.82 7.19
C GLU A 250 12.74 21.90 8.68
N TYR A 251 13.66 21.60 9.58
CA TYR A 251 13.45 21.66 11.03
C TYR A 251 14.04 22.93 11.68
N ARG A 252 14.58 23.85 10.89
CA ARG A 252 14.99 25.14 11.40
C ARG A 252 13.75 26.00 11.64
N ARG A 253 13.43 26.22 12.91
CA ARG A 253 12.43 27.19 13.33
C ARG A 253 12.97 28.62 13.24
#